data_6be7de939d4d5497399ca7c6950b8e8c
#
_entry.id   6be7de939d4d5497399ca7c6950b8e8c
#
_cell.length_a   1.000
_cell.length_b   1.000
_cell.length_c   1.000
_cell.angle_alpha   90.00
_cell.angle_beta   90.00
_cell.angle_gamma   90.00
#
_symmetry.space_group_name_H-M   'P 1'
#
loop_
_entity.id
_entity.type
_entity.pdbx_description
1 polymer ?
#
loop_
_entity_poly.entity_id
_entity_poly.type
_entity_poly.pdbx_seq_one_letter_code
_entity_poly.pdbx_strand_id
1 'polypeptide(L)'
;ITEDNRQARVDAIMPTFIETVRYWQKQSGVGANATALIGFSQGAIMALESIKAEPGLASRVIAFNGRYASLPETASTATTIHLIHGGEDPVIDLAHAVAAQEALI
;
A
#
# COMPACT_ATOMS: atom_id res chain seq x y z
N ILE A 1 0.76 -17.05 -4.73
CA ILE A 1 1.21 -15.89 -5.53
C ILE A 1 2.70 -16.02 -5.80
N THR A 2 3.09 -15.96 -7.05
CA THR A 2 4.49 -15.92 -7.45
C THR A 2 4.91 -14.49 -7.76
N GLU A 3 6.23 -14.23 -7.82
CA GLU A 3 6.73 -12.91 -8.20
C GLU A 3 6.22 -12.49 -9.58
N ASP A 4 6.15 -13.45 -10.53
CA ASP A 4 5.78 -13.17 -11.90
C ASP A 4 4.34 -12.70 -12.07
N ASN A 5 3.41 -13.10 -11.18
CA ASN A 5 2.00 -12.75 -11.29
C ASN A 5 1.50 -11.86 -10.15
N ARG A 6 2.39 -11.40 -9.29
CA ARG A 6 1.99 -10.59 -8.11
C ARG A 6 1.28 -9.30 -8.54
N GLN A 7 1.88 -8.57 -9.47
CA GLN A 7 1.31 -7.30 -9.92
C GLN A 7 -0.04 -7.52 -10.60
N ALA A 8 -0.16 -8.56 -11.43
CA ALA A 8 -1.41 -8.85 -12.12
C ALA A 8 -2.52 -9.22 -11.13
N ARG A 9 -2.20 -9.96 -10.08
CA ARG A 9 -3.20 -10.34 -9.06
C ARG A 9 -3.62 -9.15 -8.22
N VAL A 10 -2.68 -8.29 -7.87
CA VAL A 10 -2.97 -7.03 -7.17
C VAL A 10 -3.89 -6.16 -8.04
N ASP A 11 -3.56 -6.00 -9.30
CA ASP A 11 -4.33 -5.16 -10.23
C ASP A 11 -5.76 -5.69 -10.42
N ALA A 12 -5.92 -7.02 -10.41
CA ALA A 12 -7.24 -7.64 -10.56
C ALA A 12 -8.17 -7.35 -9.39
N ILE A 13 -7.63 -7.21 -8.18
CA ILE A 13 -8.40 -6.98 -6.95
C ILE A 13 -8.51 -5.48 -6.64
N MET A 14 -7.60 -4.67 -7.16
CA MET A 14 -7.49 -3.27 -6.79
C MET A 14 -8.78 -2.45 -6.96
N PRO A 15 -9.56 -2.59 -8.06
CA PRO A 15 -10.80 -1.84 -8.17
C PRO A 15 -11.76 -2.10 -7.00
N THR A 16 -11.90 -3.35 -6.58
CA THR A 16 -12.74 -3.71 -5.44
C THR A 16 -12.19 -3.15 -4.14
N PHE A 17 -10.87 -3.18 -3.96
CA PHE A 17 -10.23 -2.62 -2.77
C PHE A 17 -10.49 -1.12 -2.65
N ILE A 18 -10.26 -0.37 -3.73
CA ILE A 18 -10.47 1.08 -3.76
C ILE A 18 -11.95 1.41 -3.51
N GLU A 19 -12.86 0.68 -4.16
CA GLU A 19 -14.29 0.86 -3.99
C GLU A 19 -14.70 0.63 -2.54
N THR A 20 -14.14 -0.37 -1.88
CA THR A 20 -14.39 -0.66 -0.47
C THR A 20 -13.92 0.49 0.43
N VAL A 21 -12.73 1.03 0.18
CA VAL A 21 -12.22 2.19 0.93
C VAL A 21 -13.14 3.39 0.74
N ARG A 22 -13.53 3.68 -0.49
CA ARG A 22 -14.44 4.79 -0.81
C ARG A 22 -15.80 4.62 -0.13
N TYR A 23 -16.30 3.38 -0.09
CA TYR A 23 -17.56 3.06 0.59
C TYR A 23 -17.48 3.45 2.08
N TRP A 24 -16.42 3.05 2.77
CA TRP A 24 -16.28 3.35 4.20
C TRP A 24 -16.01 4.82 4.47
N GLN A 25 -15.30 5.51 3.58
CA GLN A 25 -15.14 6.96 3.67
C GLN A 25 -16.51 7.65 3.62
N LYS A 26 -17.36 7.23 2.70
CA LYS A 26 -18.69 7.79 2.55
C LYS A 26 -19.58 7.48 3.77
N GLN A 27 -19.56 6.24 4.24
CA GLN A 27 -20.35 5.83 5.41
C GLN A 27 -19.91 6.54 6.68
N SER A 28 -18.64 6.81 6.82
CA SER A 28 -18.06 7.47 8.00
C SER A 28 -18.12 9.00 7.92
N GLY A 29 -18.40 9.55 6.74
CA GLY A 29 -18.41 11.00 6.53
C GLY A 29 -17.02 11.62 6.54
N VAL A 30 -15.96 10.86 6.25
CA VAL A 30 -14.59 11.38 6.20
C VAL A 30 -14.06 11.36 4.77
N GLY A 31 -13.20 12.32 4.45
CA GLY A 31 -12.52 12.38 3.16
C GLY A 31 -11.16 11.70 3.22
N ALA A 32 -10.46 11.69 2.08
CA ALA A 32 -9.13 11.10 1.98
C ALA A 32 -8.14 11.74 2.95
N ASN A 33 -8.27 13.03 3.20
CA ASN A 33 -7.38 13.78 4.11
C ASN A 33 -7.53 13.36 5.58
N ALA A 34 -8.58 12.61 5.92
CA ALA A 34 -8.82 12.10 7.26
C ALA A 34 -8.82 10.57 7.29
N THR A 35 -8.26 9.93 6.25
CA THR A 35 -8.22 8.47 6.12
C THR A 35 -6.79 7.99 6.25
N ALA A 36 -6.57 6.96 7.07
CA ALA A 36 -5.32 6.22 7.16
C ALA A 36 -5.60 4.76 6.84
N LEU A 37 -4.74 4.15 6.05
CA LEU A 37 -4.78 2.73 5.75
C LEU A 37 -3.68 2.03 6.52
N ILE A 38 -4.03 1.03 7.30
CA ILE A 38 -3.07 0.24 8.09
C ILE A 38 -3.18 -1.19 7.59
N GLY A 39 -2.07 -1.75 7.14
CA GLY A 39 -2.04 -3.10 6.63
C GLY A 39 -0.88 -3.90 7.19
N PHE A 40 -1.06 -5.22 7.27
CA PHE A 40 -0.05 -6.16 7.69
C PHE A 40 0.12 -7.22 6.62
N SER A 41 1.36 -7.49 6.21
CA SER A 41 1.73 -8.51 5.22
C SER A 41 0.98 -8.29 3.90
N GLN A 42 0.07 -9.15 3.50
CA GLN A 42 -0.72 -8.98 2.27
C GLN A 42 -1.57 -7.71 2.31
N GLY A 43 -2.13 -7.37 3.47
CA GLY A 43 -2.86 -6.12 3.63
C GLY A 43 -1.98 -4.90 3.43
N ALA A 44 -0.72 -4.97 3.86
CA ALA A 44 0.25 -3.90 3.62
C ALA A 44 0.57 -3.76 2.13
N ILE A 45 0.70 -4.86 1.40
CA ILE A 45 0.91 -4.84 -0.05
C ILE A 45 -0.26 -4.13 -0.73
N MET A 46 -1.48 -4.49 -0.37
CA MET A 46 -2.68 -3.86 -0.95
C MET A 46 -2.77 -2.38 -0.61
N ALA A 47 -2.44 -1.99 0.62
CA ALA A 47 -2.47 -0.59 1.03
C ALA A 47 -1.47 0.24 0.23
N LEU A 48 -0.23 -0.24 0.10
CA LEU A 48 0.80 0.46 -0.67
C LEU A 48 0.42 0.55 -2.15
N GLU A 49 -0.04 -0.55 -2.73
CA GLU A 49 -0.42 -0.58 -4.15
C GLU A 49 -1.66 0.28 -4.42
N SER A 50 -2.58 0.42 -3.46
CA SER A 50 -3.77 1.26 -3.62
C SER A 50 -3.40 2.73 -3.80
N ILE A 51 -2.40 3.22 -3.09
CA ILE A 51 -1.92 4.60 -3.22
C ILE A 51 -1.22 4.81 -4.56
N LYS A 52 -0.57 3.78 -5.07
CA LYS A 52 0.06 3.81 -6.40
C LYS A 52 -1.01 3.92 -7.49
N ALA A 53 -2.11 3.17 -7.36
CA ALA A 53 -3.21 3.17 -8.33
C ALA A 53 -4.12 4.40 -8.20
N GLU A 54 -4.32 4.89 -6.96
CA GLU A 54 -5.19 6.03 -6.66
C GLU A 54 -4.48 6.95 -5.67
N PRO A 55 -3.62 7.87 -6.11
CA PRO A 55 -2.76 8.67 -5.22
C PRO A 55 -3.52 9.52 -4.20
N GLY A 56 -4.76 9.87 -4.47
CA GLY A 56 -5.59 10.66 -3.55
C GLY A 56 -6.49 9.84 -2.62
N LEU A 57 -6.27 8.52 -2.52
CA LEU A 57 -7.19 7.65 -1.76
C LEU A 57 -7.15 7.89 -0.26
N ALA A 58 -5.97 8.08 0.31
CA ALA A 58 -5.78 8.27 1.74
C ALA A 58 -4.60 9.20 1.99
N SER A 59 -4.58 9.86 3.16
CA SER A 59 -3.49 10.76 3.52
C SER A 59 -2.33 10.06 4.18
N ARG A 60 -2.52 8.84 4.67
CA ARG A 60 -1.50 8.11 5.40
C ARG A 60 -1.64 6.60 5.17
N VAL A 61 -0.52 5.94 4.99
CA VAL A 61 -0.45 4.47 4.94
C VAL A 61 0.58 4.01 5.95
N ILE A 62 0.22 3.03 6.77
CA ILE A 62 1.14 2.38 7.71
C ILE A 62 1.22 0.92 7.28
N ALA A 63 2.36 0.52 6.75
CA ALA A 63 2.57 -0.80 6.19
C ALA A 63 3.50 -1.62 7.07
N PHE A 64 2.94 -2.64 7.72
CA PHE A 64 3.69 -3.57 8.56
C PHE A 64 4.06 -4.80 7.75
N ASN A 65 5.35 -5.06 7.60
CA ASN A 65 5.89 -6.26 6.95
C ASN A 65 5.31 -6.45 5.55
N GLY A 66 5.25 -5.36 4.77
CA GLY A 66 4.72 -5.37 3.42
C GLY A 66 5.73 -4.90 2.39
N ARG A 67 5.30 -4.86 1.14
CA ARG A 67 6.13 -4.39 0.04
C ARG A 67 5.23 -3.92 -1.10
N TYR A 68 5.78 -3.16 -2.04
CA TYR A 68 5.12 -2.94 -3.33
C TYR A 68 5.23 -4.20 -4.19
N ALA A 69 4.21 -4.48 -4.99
CA ALA A 69 4.29 -5.52 -6.01
C ALA A 69 5.31 -5.11 -7.08
N SER A 70 5.29 -3.82 -7.47
CA SER A 70 6.32 -3.18 -8.27
C SER A 70 6.58 -1.81 -7.67
N LEU A 71 7.83 -1.38 -7.61
CA LEU A 71 8.17 -0.07 -7.03
C LEU A 71 7.49 1.06 -7.81
N PRO A 72 7.03 2.13 -7.10
CA PRO A 72 6.43 3.27 -7.78
C PRO A 72 7.48 4.04 -8.59
N GLU A 73 7.07 4.60 -9.72
CA GLU A 73 7.96 5.42 -10.55
C GLU A 73 8.26 6.76 -9.90
N THR A 74 7.29 7.30 -9.16
CA THR A 74 7.43 8.56 -8.43
C THR A 74 6.88 8.41 -7.02
N ALA A 75 7.43 9.18 -6.08
CA ALA A 75 6.90 9.22 -4.72
C ALA A 75 5.56 9.96 -4.71
N SER A 76 4.63 9.48 -3.87
CA SER A 76 3.36 10.17 -3.67
C SER A 76 3.60 11.43 -2.84
N THR A 77 3.04 12.55 -3.28
CA THR A 77 3.07 13.80 -2.51
C THR A 77 1.80 14.00 -1.68
N ALA A 78 0.75 13.20 -1.94
CA ALA A 78 -0.54 13.31 -1.26
C ALA A 78 -0.66 12.38 -0.06
N THR A 79 0.25 11.43 0.10
CA THR A 79 0.17 10.40 1.14
C THR A 79 1.49 10.25 1.87
N THR A 80 1.44 10.29 3.19
CA THR A 80 2.60 9.95 4.04
C THR A 80 2.62 8.45 4.26
N ILE A 81 3.75 7.82 3.99
CA ILE A 81 3.90 6.38 4.06
C ILE A 81 4.87 6.01 5.18
N HIS A 82 4.41 5.13 6.08
CA HIS A 82 5.22 4.58 7.16
C HIS A 82 5.48 3.11 6.87
N LEU A 83 6.75 2.75 6.70
CA LEU A 83 7.18 1.37 6.46
C LEU A 83 7.76 0.81 7.75
N ILE A 84 7.10 -0.22 8.29
CA ILE A 84 7.54 -0.88 9.51
C ILE A 84 7.76 -2.36 9.17
N HIS A 85 8.97 -2.87 9.40
CA HIS A 85 9.33 -4.20 8.95
C HIS A 85 10.25 -4.89 9.94
N GLY A 86 9.90 -6.12 10.33
CA GLY A 86 10.78 -6.97 11.12
C GLY A 86 11.89 -7.53 10.24
N GLY A 87 13.13 -7.46 10.73
CA GLY A 87 14.31 -7.89 9.96
C GLY A 87 14.35 -9.38 9.63
N GLU A 88 13.55 -10.18 10.30
CA GLU A 88 13.52 -11.64 10.14
C GLU A 88 12.21 -12.18 9.58
N ASP A 89 11.48 -11.37 8.83
CA ASP A 89 10.23 -11.80 8.22
C ASP A 89 10.50 -12.91 7.20
N PRO A 90 9.96 -14.13 7.38
CA PRO A 90 10.21 -15.23 6.46
C PRO A 90 9.40 -15.13 5.16
N VAL A 91 8.39 -14.26 5.11
CA VAL A 91 7.50 -14.13 3.94
C VAL A 91 7.92 -12.97 3.06
N ILE A 92 8.24 -11.83 3.68
CA ILE A 92 8.65 -10.63 2.95
C ILE A 92 9.99 -10.16 3.53
N ASP A 93 11.02 -10.19 2.69
CA ASP A 93 12.38 -9.84 3.07
C ASP A 93 12.48 -8.34 3.37
N LEU A 94 13.25 -7.98 4.40
CA LEU A 94 13.55 -6.61 4.76
C LEU A 94 14.07 -5.79 3.55
N ALA A 95 14.77 -6.44 2.63
CA ALA A 95 15.28 -5.77 1.42
C ALA A 95 14.18 -5.09 0.62
N HIS A 96 12.95 -5.63 0.62
CA HIS A 96 11.82 -5.01 -0.07
C HIS A 96 11.39 -3.71 0.62
N ALA A 97 11.44 -3.66 1.94
CA ALA A 97 11.12 -2.44 2.69
C ALA A 97 12.16 -1.35 2.43
N VAL A 98 13.44 -1.73 2.41
CA VAL A 98 14.54 -0.80 2.12
C VAL A 98 14.40 -0.23 0.71
N ALA A 99 14.14 -1.10 -0.28
CA ALA A 99 13.95 -0.66 -1.66
C ALA A 99 12.74 0.28 -1.79
N ALA A 100 11.65 -0.01 -1.09
CA ALA A 100 10.46 0.85 -1.08
C ALA A 100 10.77 2.21 -0.47
N GLN A 101 11.52 2.25 0.65
CA GLN A 101 11.91 3.49 1.28
C GLN A 101 12.76 4.35 0.34
N GLU A 102 13.71 3.75 -0.33
CA GLU A 102 14.56 4.46 -1.28
C GLU A 102 13.76 5.04 -2.45
N ALA A 103 12.76 4.32 -2.93
CA ALA A 103 11.90 4.78 -4.02
C ALA A 103 11.00 5.96 -3.61
N LEU A 104 10.75 6.14 -2.30
CA LEU A 104 9.86 7.17 -1.78
C LEU A 104 10.59 8.45 -1.34
N ILE A 105 11.89 8.44 -1.37
CA ILE A 105 12.70 9.62 -1.00
C ILE A 105 12.76 10.66 -2.11
#